data_d5f485dcf02a4877df78b9bfb144b61e
#
_entry.id   d5f485dcf02a4877df78b9bfb144b61e
#
_cell.length_a   1.000
_cell.length_b   1.000
_cell.length_c   1.000
_cell.angle_alpha   90.00
_cell.angle_beta   90.00
_cell.angle_gamma   90.00
#
_symmetry.space_group_name_H-M   'P 1'
#
loop_
_entity.id
_entity.type
_entity.pdbx_description
1 polymer ?
#
loop_
_entity_poly.entity_id
_entity_poly.type
_entity_poly.pdbx_seq_one_letter_code
_entity_poly.pdbx_strand_id
1 'polypeptide(L)'
;MEILYSIIIPHKDIPCLLQRCLDSIPPRDDVQIIVADDDSSPDVVDFAHFPGSDRADVEILFTKEGRGAGYARNCGLARAKGRWLVFADADDFFLPGFLNVLDTYRNTDYDLITFRAETVDSDTLAPVPSRQVHNGKIAEDMDLEILKYRNDVPWAKMVSAELVRRYHICFDETVAANDAMFAAYVDYHARKVAACSGYVYCVTVRKDSLQYGVRSDTLLARVK
;
A
#
# COMPACT_ATOMS: atom_id res chain seq x y z
N MET A 1 2.57 -13.41 -20.21
CA MET A 1 1.22 -12.88 -19.88
C MET A 1 1.39 -11.42 -19.52
N GLU A 2 0.41 -10.56 -19.78
CA GLU A 2 0.49 -9.14 -19.40
C GLU A 2 0.22 -9.01 -17.90
N ILE A 3 1.07 -8.25 -17.20
CA ILE A 3 0.87 -7.98 -15.77
C ILE A 3 -0.26 -6.96 -15.61
N LEU A 4 -1.29 -7.34 -14.88
CA LEU A 4 -2.44 -6.48 -14.62
C LEU A 4 -2.26 -5.65 -13.34
N TYR A 5 -1.79 -6.28 -12.27
CA TYR A 5 -1.58 -5.62 -10.97
C TYR A 5 -0.10 -5.65 -10.58
N SER A 6 0.45 -4.51 -10.18
CA SER A 6 1.71 -4.43 -9.42
C SER A 6 1.39 -4.05 -7.99
N ILE A 7 1.63 -4.97 -7.05
CA ILE A 7 1.47 -4.76 -5.62
C ILE A 7 2.82 -4.36 -5.05
N ILE A 8 2.91 -3.16 -4.47
CA ILE A 8 4.17 -2.56 -3.98
C ILE A 8 4.13 -2.51 -2.46
N ILE A 9 5.13 -3.11 -1.82
CA ILE A 9 5.22 -3.30 -0.37
C ILE A 9 6.58 -2.78 0.13
N PRO A 10 6.65 -1.62 0.82
CA PRO A 10 7.86 -1.20 1.51
C PRO A 10 8.06 -2.05 2.76
N HIS A 11 9.28 -2.45 3.05
CA HIS A 11 9.62 -3.26 4.22
C HIS A 11 10.82 -2.68 4.97
N LYS A 12 10.81 -2.80 6.30
CA LYS A 12 11.97 -2.60 7.17
C LYS A 12 11.79 -3.33 8.49
N ASP A 13 12.71 -4.23 8.83
CA ASP A 13 12.87 -4.86 10.16
C ASP A 13 11.63 -5.62 10.72
N ILE A 14 10.69 -6.05 9.87
CA ILE A 14 9.45 -6.75 10.28
C ILE A 14 9.17 -8.02 9.44
N PRO A 15 10.13 -8.97 9.33
CA PRO A 15 10.03 -10.08 8.39
C PRO A 15 8.79 -10.98 8.63
N CYS A 16 8.39 -11.20 9.89
CA CYS A 16 7.21 -12.03 10.21
C CYS A 16 5.91 -11.37 9.73
N LEU A 17 5.80 -10.04 9.83
CA LEU A 17 4.62 -9.31 9.37
C LEU A 17 4.59 -9.24 7.84
N LEU A 18 5.75 -9.02 7.20
CA LEU A 18 5.87 -9.11 5.75
C LEU A 18 5.42 -10.49 5.24
N GLN A 19 5.84 -11.59 5.90
CA GLN A 19 5.39 -12.93 5.52
C GLN A 19 3.86 -13.04 5.59
N ARG A 20 3.23 -12.55 6.66
CA ARG A 20 1.76 -12.50 6.78
C ARG A 20 1.12 -11.72 5.63
N CYS A 21 1.69 -10.57 5.28
CA CYS A 21 1.23 -9.76 4.15
C CYS A 21 1.29 -10.57 2.84
N LEU A 22 2.44 -11.20 2.56
CA LEU A 22 2.65 -12.00 1.36
C LEU A 22 1.73 -13.24 1.30
N ASP A 23 1.49 -13.92 2.42
CA ASP A 23 0.60 -15.08 2.52
C ASP A 23 -0.87 -14.71 2.22
N SER A 24 -1.24 -13.44 2.43
CA SER A 24 -2.57 -12.94 2.10
C SER A 24 -2.80 -12.72 0.59
N ILE A 25 -1.72 -12.76 -0.22
CA ILE A 25 -1.77 -12.53 -1.67
C ILE A 25 -1.65 -13.87 -2.39
N PRO A 26 -2.74 -14.41 -2.96
CA PRO A 26 -2.68 -15.67 -3.69
C PRO A 26 -1.84 -15.52 -4.96
N PRO A 27 -1.04 -16.52 -5.35
CA PRO A 27 -0.26 -16.50 -6.59
C PRO A 27 -1.17 -16.40 -7.81
N ARG A 28 -0.85 -15.46 -8.73
CA ARG A 28 -1.53 -15.29 -10.00
C ARG A 28 -0.54 -14.78 -11.06
N ASP A 29 -0.64 -15.29 -12.27
CA ASP A 29 0.30 -14.96 -13.36
C ASP A 29 0.22 -13.51 -13.85
N ASP A 30 -0.89 -12.82 -13.58
CA ASP A 30 -1.12 -11.40 -13.93
C ASP A 30 -0.87 -10.44 -12.75
N VAL A 31 -0.33 -10.96 -11.63
CA VAL A 31 0.05 -10.19 -10.44
C VAL A 31 1.57 -10.20 -10.30
N GLN A 32 2.15 -9.02 -10.19
CA GLN A 32 3.54 -8.79 -9.79
C GLN A 32 3.55 -8.25 -8.37
N ILE A 33 4.31 -8.87 -7.48
CA ILE A 33 4.53 -8.38 -6.13
C ILE A 33 5.95 -7.82 -6.07
N ILE A 34 6.12 -6.60 -5.58
CA ILE A 34 7.40 -5.92 -5.44
C ILE A 34 7.59 -5.55 -3.97
N VAL A 35 8.50 -6.24 -3.31
CA VAL A 35 8.93 -5.91 -1.94
C VAL A 35 10.18 -5.05 -2.03
N ALA A 36 10.14 -3.85 -1.45
CA ALA A 36 11.31 -2.97 -1.38
C ALA A 36 11.77 -2.87 0.08
N ASP A 37 12.87 -3.54 0.39
CA ASP A 37 13.51 -3.51 1.71
C ASP A 37 14.36 -2.26 1.85
N ASP A 38 14.08 -1.45 2.88
CA ASP A 38 14.74 -0.17 3.14
C ASP A 38 15.89 -0.31 4.14
N ASP A 39 16.90 -1.10 3.78
CA ASP A 39 18.10 -1.31 4.61
C ASP A 39 17.77 -1.92 5.99
N SER A 40 17.10 -3.08 5.97
CA SER A 40 16.83 -3.84 7.19
C SER A 40 18.12 -4.36 7.83
N SER A 41 18.12 -4.44 9.18
CA SER A 41 19.24 -4.94 9.95
C SER A 41 19.44 -6.45 9.78
N PRO A 42 20.66 -6.95 9.54
CA PRO A 42 20.94 -8.39 9.52
C PRO A 42 20.76 -9.07 10.88
N ASP A 43 20.68 -8.29 11.97
CA ASP A 43 20.36 -8.82 13.31
C ASP A 43 18.87 -9.17 13.45
N VAL A 44 18.01 -8.65 12.56
CA VAL A 44 16.55 -8.82 12.60
C VAL A 44 16.04 -9.66 11.43
N VAL A 45 16.67 -9.51 10.26
CA VAL A 45 16.25 -10.13 9.01
C VAL A 45 17.27 -11.17 8.55
N ASP A 46 16.80 -12.42 8.36
CA ASP A 46 17.57 -13.46 7.67
C ASP A 46 17.47 -13.26 6.15
N PHE A 47 18.50 -12.66 5.57
CA PHE A 47 18.54 -12.40 4.13
C PHE A 47 18.70 -13.67 3.29
N ALA A 48 19.14 -14.80 3.87
CA ALA A 48 19.20 -16.08 3.19
C ALA A 48 17.80 -16.72 3.00
N HIS A 49 16.88 -16.40 3.90
CA HIS A 49 15.50 -16.86 3.88
C HIS A 49 14.52 -15.68 3.97
N PHE A 50 14.79 -14.64 3.18
CA PHE A 50 13.96 -13.44 3.17
C PHE A 50 12.52 -13.77 2.75
N PRO A 51 11.47 -13.21 3.41
CA PRO A 51 10.08 -13.49 3.06
C PRO A 51 9.80 -13.27 1.57
N GLY A 52 9.19 -14.27 0.93
CA GLY A 52 8.86 -14.24 -0.49
C GLY A 52 10.00 -14.66 -1.44
N SER A 53 11.21 -14.99 -0.93
CA SER A 53 12.34 -15.42 -1.79
C SER A 53 12.10 -16.74 -2.53
N ASP A 54 11.15 -17.55 -2.08
CA ASP A 54 10.72 -18.81 -2.68
C ASP A 54 9.54 -18.65 -3.67
N ARG A 55 9.01 -17.43 -3.82
CA ARG A 55 7.87 -17.12 -4.70
C ARG A 55 8.33 -16.50 -6.02
N ALA A 56 7.97 -17.12 -7.13
CA ALA A 56 8.33 -16.66 -8.47
C ALA A 56 7.64 -15.33 -8.89
N ASP A 57 6.51 -15.00 -8.26
CA ASP A 57 5.74 -13.79 -8.48
C ASP A 57 6.18 -12.60 -7.60
N VAL A 58 7.17 -12.80 -6.71
CA VAL A 58 7.73 -11.77 -5.82
C VAL A 58 9.10 -11.31 -6.33
N GLU A 59 9.23 -10.02 -6.59
CA GLU A 59 10.48 -9.32 -6.86
C GLU A 59 10.94 -8.61 -5.59
N ILE A 60 12.14 -8.91 -5.09
CA ILE A 60 12.69 -8.30 -3.87
C ILE A 60 13.78 -7.31 -4.27
N LEU A 61 13.66 -6.07 -3.78
CA LEU A 61 14.61 -4.99 -3.96
C LEU A 61 15.25 -4.66 -2.60
N PHE A 62 16.58 -4.81 -2.49
CA PHE A 62 17.33 -4.39 -1.31
C PHE A 62 17.95 -3.02 -1.60
N THR A 63 17.39 -1.94 -1.03
CA THR A 63 17.80 -0.57 -1.38
C THR A 63 19.09 -0.12 -0.70
N LYS A 64 19.44 -0.59 0.45
CA LYS A 64 20.65 -0.28 1.23
C LYS A 64 20.85 1.20 1.64
N GLU A 65 19.96 2.08 1.29
CA GLU A 65 20.07 3.52 1.56
C GLU A 65 19.39 3.96 2.86
N GLY A 66 18.41 3.19 3.35
CA GLY A 66 17.71 3.51 4.58
C GLY A 66 16.98 4.86 4.53
N ARG A 67 16.36 5.21 3.38
CA ARG A 67 15.73 6.53 3.13
C ARG A 67 14.24 6.57 3.46
N GLY A 68 13.70 5.50 4.03
CA GLY A 68 12.32 5.41 4.48
C GLY A 68 11.34 4.84 3.45
N ALA A 69 10.10 4.61 3.91
CA ALA A 69 9.07 3.92 3.14
C ALA A 69 8.69 4.63 1.83
N GLY A 70 8.79 5.96 1.77
CA GLY A 70 8.55 6.73 0.54
C GLY A 70 9.56 6.36 -0.56
N TYR A 71 10.84 6.35 -0.22
CA TYR A 71 11.90 5.93 -1.13
C TYR A 71 11.73 4.46 -1.57
N ALA A 72 11.47 3.56 -0.64
CA ALA A 72 11.21 2.16 -0.94
C ALA A 72 10.02 1.98 -1.92
N ARG A 73 8.92 2.72 -1.71
CA ARG A 73 7.78 2.71 -2.65
C ARG A 73 8.16 3.27 -4.03
N ASN A 74 9.01 4.31 -4.09
CA ASN A 74 9.52 4.87 -5.35
C ASN A 74 10.37 3.86 -6.12
N CYS A 75 11.23 3.09 -5.43
CA CYS A 75 11.96 1.98 -6.03
C CYS A 75 11.02 0.92 -6.60
N GLY A 76 9.96 0.58 -5.87
CA GLY A 76 8.90 -0.32 -6.35
C GLY A 76 8.15 0.22 -7.56
N LEU A 77 7.79 1.51 -7.56
CA LEU A 77 7.15 2.18 -8.70
C LEU A 77 7.99 2.09 -9.98
N ALA A 78 9.30 2.24 -9.87
CA ALA A 78 10.22 2.13 -11.01
C ALA A 78 10.26 0.73 -11.63
N ARG A 79 9.84 -0.31 -10.90
CA ARG A 79 9.81 -1.72 -11.33
C ARG A 79 8.42 -2.19 -11.76
N ALA A 80 7.39 -1.42 -11.42
CA ALA A 80 6.00 -1.79 -11.66
C ALA A 80 5.67 -1.90 -13.16
N LYS A 81 5.16 -3.06 -13.58
CA LYS A 81 4.76 -3.39 -14.95
C LYS A 81 3.26 -3.43 -15.13
N GLY A 82 2.52 -3.51 -14.03
CA GLY A 82 1.07 -3.62 -14.04
C GLY A 82 0.38 -2.40 -14.64
N ARG A 83 -0.81 -2.65 -15.17
CA ARG A 83 -1.76 -1.59 -15.54
C ARG A 83 -2.25 -0.85 -14.31
N TRP A 84 -2.45 -1.57 -13.21
CA TRP A 84 -2.92 -1.06 -11.94
C TRP A 84 -1.83 -1.16 -10.88
N LEU A 85 -1.65 -0.08 -10.14
CA LEU A 85 -0.80 -0.02 -8.96
C LEU A 85 -1.67 -0.24 -7.72
N VAL A 86 -1.23 -1.14 -6.85
CA VAL A 86 -1.84 -1.43 -5.56
C VAL A 86 -0.73 -1.32 -4.52
N PHE A 87 -1.00 -0.67 -3.39
CA PHE A 87 -0.01 -0.51 -2.32
C PHE A 87 -0.48 -1.25 -1.07
N ALA A 88 0.48 -1.79 -0.34
CA ALA A 88 0.26 -2.36 0.98
C ALA A 88 1.43 -2.00 1.90
N ASP A 89 1.16 -1.83 3.18
CA ASP A 89 2.20 -1.76 4.20
C ASP A 89 2.57 -3.17 4.68
N ALA A 90 3.84 -3.41 4.96
CA ALA A 90 4.35 -4.75 5.29
C ALA A 90 3.77 -5.32 6.60
N ASP A 91 3.22 -4.47 7.47
CA ASP A 91 2.57 -4.87 8.71
C ASP A 91 1.06 -5.14 8.57
N ASP A 92 0.49 -4.88 7.40
CA ASP A 92 -0.92 -5.09 7.07
C ASP A 92 -1.14 -6.35 6.23
N PHE A 93 -2.37 -6.60 5.77
CA PHE A 93 -2.66 -7.73 4.88
C PHE A 93 -3.94 -7.52 4.05
N PHE A 94 -4.07 -8.28 2.96
CA PHE A 94 -5.25 -8.28 2.13
C PHE A 94 -6.32 -9.25 2.66
N LEU A 95 -7.58 -8.90 2.49
CA LEU A 95 -8.69 -9.76 2.89
C LEU A 95 -8.92 -10.89 1.86
N PRO A 96 -9.43 -12.05 2.28
CA PRO A 96 -9.70 -13.15 1.38
C PRO A 96 -10.61 -12.73 0.22
N GLY A 97 -10.22 -13.08 -1.01
CA GLY A 97 -10.99 -12.75 -2.22
C GLY A 97 -10.81 -11.31 -2.73
N PHE A 98 -9.89 -10.53 -2.18
CA PHE A 98 -9.67 -9.14 -2.61
C PHE A 98 -9.42 -9.02 -4.13
N LEU A 99 -8.66 -9.95 -4.74
CA LEU A 99 -8.41 -9.92 -6.19
C LEU A 99 -9.71 -10.03 -6.99
N ASN A 100 -10.70 -10.80 -6.53
CA ASN A 100 -12.00 -10.87 -7.21
C ASN A 100 -12.74 -9.53 -7.17
N VAL A 101 -12.59 -8.79 -6.07
CA VAL A 101 -13.14 -7.43 -5.96
C VAL A 101 -12.42 -6.48 -6.91
N LEU A 102 -11.08 -6.51 -6.96
CA LEU A 102 -10.30 -5.70 -7.90
C LEU A 102 -10.66 -6.04 -9.36
N ASP A 103 -10.87 -7.32 -9.67
CA ASP A 103 -11.18 -7.79 -11.02
C ASP A 103 -12.48 -7.22 -11.59
N THR A 104 -13.42 -6.76 -10.76
CA THR A 104 -14.63 -6.07 -11.24
C THR A 104 -14.31 -4.79 -11.99
N TYR A 105 -13.14 -4.21 -11.75
CA TYR A 105 -12.66 -2.97 -12.35
C TYR A 105 -11.49 -3.16 -13.32
N ARG A 106 -11.01 -4.40 -13.51
CA ARG A 106 -9.78 -4.69 -14.28
C ARG A 106 -9.71 -4.09 -15.68
N ASN A 107 -10.86 -4.03 -16.38
CA ASN A 107 -10.97 -3.57 -17.75
C ASN A 107 -11.61 -2.18 -17.88
N THR A 108 -11.78 -1.47 -16.79
CA THR A 108 -12.34 -0.11 -16.78
C THR A 108 -11.29 0.93 -17.18
N ASP A 109 -11.73 2.13 -17.49
CA ASP A 109 -10.90 3.28 -17.82
C ASP A 109 -10.86 4.30 -16.67
N TYR A 110 -11.09 3.85 -15.42
CA TYR A 110 -10.91 4.67 -14.24
C TYR A 110 -9.43 5.01 -14.01
N ASP A 111 -9.19 6.17 -13.42
CA ASP A 111 -7.87 6.60 -12.97
C ASP A 111 -7.58 6.13 -11.54
N LEU A 112 -8.64 6.09 -10.72
CA LEU A 112 -8.58 5.73 -9.31
C LEU A 112 -9.86 5.00 -8.89
N ILE A 113 -9.70 3.86 -8.22
CA ILE A 113 -10.80 3.17 -7.54
C ILE A 113 -10.43 3.03 -6.06
N THR A 114 -11.32 3.42 -5.18
CA THR A 114 -11.15 3.30 -3.72
C THR A 114 -12.07 2.21 -3.16
N PHE A 115 -11.53 1.37 -2.29
CA PHE A 115 -12.20 0.24 -1.65
C PHE A 115 -12.27 0.43 -0.14
N ARG A 116 -13.05 -0.41 0.52
CA ARG A 116 -13.10 -0.43 1.99
C ARG A 116 -11.91 -1.18 2.59
N ALA A 117 -11.52 -0.72 3.78
CA ALA A 117 -10.59 -1.41 4.65
C ALA A 117 -11.20 -1.56 6.05
N GLU A 118 -10.80 -2.60 6.76
CA GLU A 118 -11.09 -2.80 8.17
C GLU A 118 -9.84 -2.63 9.02
N THR A 119 -10.01 -2.60 10.34
CA THR A 119 -8.90 -2.38 11.28
C THR A 119 -8.97 -3.43 12.39
N VAL A 120 -7.83 -4.10 12.62
CA VAL A 120 -7.67 -5.12 13.65
C VAL A 120 -6.42 -4.85 14.51
N ASP A 121 -6.38 -5.44 15.68
CA ASP A 121 -5.16 -5.53 16.47
C ASP A 121 -4.17 -6.49 15.82
N SER A 122 -2.89 -6.13 15.73
CA SER A 122 -1.88 -6.88 14.98
C SER A 122 -1.58 -8.28 15.54
N ASP A 123 -1.72 -8.45 16.86
CA ASP A 123 -1.36 -9.68 17.54
C ASP A 123 -2.56 -10.64 17.66
N THR A 124 -3.72 -10.10 17.99
CA THR A 124 -4.93 -10.90 18.26
C THR A 124 -5.87 -11.00 17.08
N LEU A 125 -5.70 -10.15 16.07
CA LEU A 125 -6.61 -9.95 14.93
C LEU A 125 -8.05 -9.61 15.36
N ALA A 126 -8.24 -9.17 16.58
CA ALA A 126 -9.52 -8.69 17.05
C ALA A 126 -9.86 -7.32 16.44
N PRO A 127 -11.12 -7.08 16.04
CA PRO A 127 -11.54 -5.78 15.51
C PRO A 127 -11.22 -4.62 16.47
N VAL A 128 -10.75 -3.48 15.93
CA VAL A 128 -10.49 -2.25 16.69
C VAL A 128 -11.45 -1.14 16.24
N PRO A 129 -12.72 -1.14 16.71
CA PRO A 129 -13.75 -0.21 16.24
C PRO A 129 -13.42 1.27 16.47
N SER A 130 -12.61 1.58 17.52
CA SER A 130 -12.18 2.94 17.84
C SER A 130 -11.24 3.54 16.80
N ARG A 131 -10.71 2.72 15.91
CA ARG A 131 -9.78 3.09 14.84
C ARG A 131 -10.31 2.78 13.44
N GLN A 132 -11.59 3.05 13.22
CA GLN A 132 -12.11 2.95 11.85
C GLN A 132 -11.34 3.92 10.95
N VAL A 133 -10.61 3.35 9.99
CA VAL A 133 -9.99 4.10 8.91
C VAL A 133 -11.06 4.75 8.04
N HIS A 134 -10.75 5.89 7.42
CA HIS A 134 -11.72 6.61 6.59
C HIS A 134 -12.34 5.70 5.52
N ASN A 135 -11.55 4.81 4.92
CA ASN A 135 -11.98 3.83 3.93
C ASN A 135 -13.01 2.80 4.46
N GLY A 136 -13.14 2.60 5.77
CA GLY A 136 -14.19 1.76 6.36
C GLY A 136 -15.61 2.31 6.20
N LYS A 137 -15.74 3.60 5.85
CA LYS A 137 -17.05 4.28 5.68
C LYS A 137 -17.42 4.56 4.22
N ILE A 138 -16.63 4.06 3.26
CA ILE A 138 -16.92 4.27 1.84
C ILE A 138 -18.27 3.61 1.51
N ALA A 139 -19.16 4.38 0.93
CA ALA A 139 -20.38 3.90 0.30
C ALA A 139 -20.34 4.25 -1.19
N GLU A 140 -21.02 3.46 -2.01
CA GLU A 140 -21.05 3.67 -3.47
C GLU A 140 -21.71 4.98 -3.88
N ASP A 141 -22.56 5.54 -3.00
CA ASP A 141 -23.24 6.82 -3.15
C ASP A 141 -22.48 8.00 -2.49
N MET A 142 -21.25 7.75 -1.98
CA MET A 142 -20.45 8.79 -1.34
C MET A 142 -20.04 9.84 -2.37
N ASP A 143 -20.02 11.11 -1.93
CA ASP A 143 -19.48 12.21 -2.71
C ASP A 143 -18.00 11.94 -3.04
N LEU A 144 -17.72 11.76 -4.34
CA LEU A 144 -16.38 11.44 -4.85
C LEU A 144 -15.34 12.54 -4.55
N GLU A 145 -15.78 13.80 -4.45
CA GLU A 145 -14.90 14.90 -4.05
C GLU A 145 -14.46 14.77 -2.59
N ILE A 146 -15.38 14.37 -1.70
CA ILE A 146 -15.02 14.08 -0.31
C ILE A 146 -14.07 12.89 -0.23
N LEU A 147 -14.32 11.85 -1.02
CA LEU A 147 -13.48 10.66 -1.05
C LEU A 147 -12.06 10.98 -1.52
N LYS A 148 -11.91 11.76 -2.60
CA LYS A 148 -10.62 12.18 -3.14
C LYS A 148 -9.76 12.92 -2.12
N TYR A 149 -10.33 13.92 -1.43
CA TYR A 149 -9.54 14.84 -0.60
C TYR A 149 -9.51 14.49 0.90
N ARG A 150 -10.11 13.39 1.33
CA ARG A 150 -10.07 12.92 2.71
C ARG A 150 -9.44 11.54 2.89
N ASN A 151 -8.82 11.04 1.85
CA ASN A 151 -8.23 9.70 1.84
C ASN A 151 -6.77 9.76 1.40
N ASP A 152 -5.90 10.21 2.33
CA ASP A 152 -4.48 10.47 2.15
C ASP A 152 -3.57 9.23 2.20
N VAL A 153 -4.17 8.02 2.23
CA VAL A 153 -3.44 6.75 2.28
C VAL A 153 -3.32 6.11 0.89
N PRO A 154 -2.25 5.37 0.59
CA PRO A 154 -2.05 4.71 -0.70
C PRO A 154 -2.73 3.34 -0.79
N TRP A 155 -3.01 2.67 0.35
CA TRP A 155 -3.60 1.33 0.39
C TRP A 155 -5.14 1.35 0.21
N ALA A 156 -5.74 0.18 0.00
CA ALA A 156 -7.15 -0.01 -0.36
C ALA A 156 -7.57 0.84 -1.58
N LYS A 157 -6.66 1.01 -2.53
CA LYS A 157 -6.86 1.72 -3.80
C LYS A 157 -6.29 0.93 -4.97
N MET A 158 -6.91 1.06 -6.13
CA MET A 158 -6.31 0.77 -7.43
C MET A 158 -6.03 2.10 -8.12
N VAL A 159 -4.78 2.35 -8.46
CA VAL A 159 -4.34 3.57 -9.14
C VAL A 159 -3.86 3.22 -10.54
N SER A 160 -4.30 3.96 -11.55
CA SER A 160 -3.82 3.79 -12.92
C SER A 160 -2.31 4.05 -12.99
N ALA A 161 -1.54 3.06 -13.43
CA ALA A 161 -0.11 3.22 -13.65
C ALA A 161 0.19 4.24 -14.74
N GLU A 162 -0.70 4.38 -15.73
CA GLU A 162 -0.60 5.41 -16.77
C GLU A 162 -0.70 6.81 -16.18
N LEU A 163 -1.64 7.05 -15.26
CA LEU A 163 -1.79 8.32 -14.55
C LEU A 163 -0.48 8.69 -13.83
N VAL A 164 0.05 7.76 -13.03
CA VAL A 164 1.26 7.97 -12.24
C VAL A 164 2.47 8.28 -13.14
N ARG A 165 2.65 7.54 -14.23
CA ARG A 165 3.74 7.77 -15.19
C ARG A 165 3.58 9.09 -15.93
N ARG A 166 2.35 9.42 -16.38
CA ARG A 166 2.05 10.64 -17.15
C ARG A 166 2.38 11.90 -16.39
N TYR A 167 2.08 11.93 -15.10
CA TYR A 167 2.28 13.10 -14.24
C TYR A 167 3.51 13.01 -13.34
N HIS A 168 4.35 11.97 -13.52
CA HIS A 168 5.57 11.74 -12.74
C HIS A 168 5.32 11.77 -11.23
N ILE A 169 4.18 11.18 -10.78
CA ILE A 169 3.79 11.17 -9.39
C ILE A 169 4.70 10.20 -8.62
N CYS A 170 5.29 10.67 -7.53
CA CYS A 170 6.14 9.89 -6.64
C CYS A 170 5.81 10.17 -5.18
N PHE A 171 6.26 9.29 -4.30
CA PHE A 171 6.17 9.47 -2.86
C PHE A 171 7.23 10.46 -2.37
N ASP A 172 6.91 11.22 -1.31
CA ASP A 172 7.92 12.02 -0.63
C ASP A 172 8.87 11.10 0.15
N GLU A 173 10.16 11.43 0.13
CA GLU A 173 11.18 10.66 0.85
C GLU A 173 11.43 11.26 2.23
N THR A 174 10.35 11.33 3.02
CA THR A 174 10.32 11.87 4.38
C THR A 174 10.11 10.77 5.41
N VAL A 175 10.49 11.02 6.67
CA VAL A 175 10.37 10.04 7.76
C VAL A 175 8.92 9.76 8.19
N ALA A 176 7.99 10.66 7.84
CA ALA A 176 6.56 10.49 8.12
C ALA A 176 5.72 11.25 7.08
N ALA A 177 4.46 10.86 6.91
CA ALA A 177 3.53 11.44 5.94
C ALA A 177 4.07 11.42 4.49
N ASN A 178 4.92 10.43 4.18
CA ASN A 178 5.55 10.28 2.86
C ASN A 178 4.56 9.91 1.75
N ASP A 179 3.36 9.48 2.11
CA ASP A 179 2.25 9.07 1.26
C ASP A 179 1.23 10.17 0.95
N ALA A 180 1.15 11.20 1.80
CA ALA A 180 0.14 12.25 1.69
C ALA A 180 0.20 13.00 0.35
N MET A 181 1.39 13.41 -0.10
CA MET A 181 1.53 14.12 -1.38
C MET A 181 1.31 13.21 -2.58
N PHE A 182 1.73 11.94 -2.50
CA PHE A 182 1.40 10.95 -3.55
C PHE A 182 -0.11 10.82 -3.70
N ALA A 183 -0.84 10.61 -2.61
CA ALA A 183 -2.30 10.52 -2.62
C ALA A 183 -2.94 11.81 -3.16
N ALA A 184 -2.50 12.97 -2.69
CA ALA A 184 -3.02 14.27 -3.14
C ALA A 184 -2.81 14.50 -4.65
N TYR A 185 -1.64 14.16 -5.20
CA TYR A 185 -1.39 14.30 -6.64
C TYR A 185 -2.20 13.29 -7.47
N VAL A 186 -2.34 12.04 -7.01
CA VAL A 186 -3.23 11.07 -7.65
C VAL A 186 -4.65 11.62 -7.67
N ASP A 187 -5.17 12.06 -6.53
CA ASP A 187 -6.52 12.59 -6.38
C ASP A 187 -6.75 13.84 -7.25
N TYR A 188 -5.77 14.73 -7.32
CA TYR A 188 -5.84 15.95 -8.15
C TYR A 188 -5.90 15.65 -9.64
N HIS A 189 -5.09 14.71 -10.12
CA HIS A 189 -5.00 14.39 -11.54
C HIS A 189 -6.03 13.36 -12.01
N ALA A 190 -6.60 12.54 -11.11
CA ALA A 190 -7.62 11.56 -11.44
C ALA A 190 -8.92 12.25 -11.88
N ARG A 191 -9.36 11.94 -13.10
CA ARG A 191 -10.60 12.47 -13.68
C ARG A 191 -11.75 11.49 -13.59
N LYS A 192 -11.44 10.19 -13.68
CA LYS A 192 -12.41 9.10 -13.60
C LYS A 192 -12.17 8.32 -12.32
N VAL A 193 -13.01 8.55 -11.32
CA VAL A 193 -12.88 7.97 -9.99
C VAL A 193 -14.10 7.12 -9.67
N ALA A 194 -13.90 6.01 -8.98
CA ALA A 194 -14.97 5.17 -8.46
C ALA A 194 -14.74 4.84 -6.97
N ALA A 195 -15.84 4.60 -6.27
CA ALA A 195 -15.86 4.02 -4.94
C ALA A 195 -16.50 2.62 -4.99
N CYS A 196 -15.95 1.69 -4.25
CA CYS A 196 -16.48 0.34 -4.12
C CYS A 196 -16.68 0.00 -2.65
N SER A 197 -17.85 -0.50 -2.29
CA SER A 197 -18.18 -0.93 -0.92
C SER A 197 -17.53 -2.26 -0.52
N GLY A 198 -16.80 -2.92 -1.45
CA GLY A 198 -16.08 -4.15 -1.18
C GLY A 198 -14.87 -3.92 -0.25
N TYR A 199 -14.73 -4.80 0.73
CA TYR A 199 -13.56 -4.81 1.62
C TYR A 199 -12.43 -5.59 0.96
N VAL A 200 -11.24 -4.98 0.88
CA VAL A 200 -10.06 -5.58 0.24
C VAL A 200 -8.84 -5.63 1.14
N TYR A 201 -8.78 -4.80 2.17
CA TYR A 201 -7.59 -4.56 2.95
C TYR A 201 -7.85 -4.54 4.45
N CYS A 202 -6.88 -4.97 5.23
CA CYS A 202 -6.93 -4.96 6.69
C CYS A 202 -5.73 -4.22 7.25
N VAL A 203 -5.99 -3.09 7.89
CA VAL A 203 -5.00 -2.28 8.60
C VAL A 203 -4.78 -2.87 9.97
N THR A 204 -3.54 -3.08 10.38
CA THR A 204 -3.21 -3.59 11.70
C THR A 204 -2.72 -2.50 12.64
N VAL A 205 -3.18 -2.56 13.88
CA VAL A 205 -2.78 -1.65 14.96
C VAL A 205 -1.80 -2.35 15.87
N ARG A 206 -0.61 -1.79 16.04
CA ARG A 206 0.38 -2.25 17.03
C ARG A 206 0.85 -1.10 17.90
N LYS A 207 1.26 -1.44 19.14
CA LYS A 207 1.67 -0.45 20.15
C LYS A 207 2.87 0.39 19.72
N ASP A 208 3.77 -0.18 18.91
CA ASP A 208 5.02 0.46 18.47
C ASP A 208 4.94 1.09 17.07
N SER A 209 3.72 1.28 16.55
CA SER A 209 3.53 1.93 15.25
C SER A 209 4.01 3.39 15.30
N LEU A 210 4.65 3.85 14.21
CA LEU A 210 5.08 5.25 14.03
C LEU A 210 3.96 6.28 14.23
N GLN A 211 2.70 5.85 14.12
CA GLN A 211 1.54 6.72 14.37
C GLN A 211 1.36 7.12 15.84
N TYR A 212 1.92 6.35 16.79
CA TYR A 212 1.83 6.65 18.23
C TYR A 212 3.07 7.37 18.79
N GLY A 213 4.18 7.35 18.06
CA GLY A 213 5.42 8.02 18.48
C GLY A 213 5.33 9.52 18.19
N VAL A 214 5.16 10.34 19.24
CA VAL A 214 5.38 11.79 19.14
C VAL A 214 6.90 12.04 19.18
N ARG A 215 7.54 11.98 18.02
CA ARG A 215 8.95 12.33 17.84
C ARG A 215 9.02 13.70 17.15
N SER A 216 10.01 14.51 17.50
CA SER A 216 10.18 15.85 16.93
C SER A 216 10.39 15.85 15.41
N ASP A 217 11.10 14.84 14.90
CA ASP A 217 11.36 14.64 13.48
C ASP A 217 10.08 14.29 12.70
N THR A 218 9.20 13.44 13.27
CA THR A 218 7.91 13.09 12.65
C THR A 218 6.92 14.26 12.67
N LEU A 219 6.95 15.10 13.72
CA LEU A 219 6.13 16.33 13.79
C LEU A 219 6.56 17.33 12.71
N LEU A 220 7.86 17.56 12.55
CA LEU A 220 8.39 18.48 11.54
C LEU A 220 8.10 18.02 10.11
N ALA A 221 8.10 16.70 9.85
CA ALA A 221 7.76 16.16 8.54
C ALA A 221 6.27 16.36 8.18
N ARG A 222 5.37 16.40 9.20
CA ARG A 222 3.92 16.62 8.98
C ARG A 222 3.52 18.09 8.78
N VAL A 223 4.42 19.03 9.04
CA VAL A 223 4.15 20.49 8.97
C VAL A 223 4.75 21.10 7.69
N LYS A 224 5.59 20.38 6.99
CA LYS A 224 6.15 20.78 5.68
C LYS A 224 5.20 20.46 4.56
#